data_9979e583db9c479b5a49362243c1bb81
#
_entry.id   9979e583db9c479b5a49362243c1bb81
#
_cell.length_a   1.000
_cell.length_b   1.000
_cell.length_c   1.000
_cell.angle_alpha   90.00
_cell.angle_beta   90.00
_cell.angle_gamma   90.00
#
_symmetry.space_group_name_H-M   'P 1'
#
loop_
_entity.id
_entity.type
_entity.pdbx_description
1 polymer ?
#
loop_
_entity_poly.entity_id
_entity_poly.type
_entity_poly.pdbx_seq_one_letter_code
_entity_poly.pdbx_strand_id
1 'polypeptide(L)'
;FTFQVSAYYSDVANANVATKKYSIVVTKPPVAGSITINPESGTCLVDTFNITAVSWADPDGGSLQYIFSYIDSKSSVIDLGVSQSSNILLTTLPSGTNNGRLTIRIRATTIYGDFITATQEVTVASLPDNQIISGVTAELNNLSDEDPAYFAKASIALTVLQNKLSGPLSPTEKTQVQSLLLASIEKTARALDRLFSGGRAIRNTASLESTQRDALSVSNSLLLATAYPNVLSTELITTTVSTIQKLFNAPISAQIYGDELFQTLATLIDNLQLGYQALDSAARFGTNIQTLLT
;
A
#
# COMPACT_ATOMS: atom_id res chain seq x y z
N PHE A 1 24.32 -6.72 -26.21
CA PHE A 1 24.26 -6.35 -27.64
C PHE A 1 24.84 -4.96 -27.85
N THR A 2 25.62 -4.78 -28.93
CA THR A 2 26.14 -3.46 -29.29
C THR A 2 25.57 -3.08 -30.66
N PHE A 3 24.92 -1.95 -30.75
CA PHE A 3 24.42 -1.35 -31.98
C PHE A 3 25.38 -0.23 -32.40
N GLN A 4 25.68 -0.19 -33.68
CA GLN A 4 26.47 0.91 -34.28
C GLN A 4 25.58 1.64 -35.28
N VAL A 5 25.45 2.95 -35.08
CA VAL A 5 24.80 3.84 -36.04
C VAL A 5 25.93 4.61 -36.76
N SER A 6 25.89 4.58 -38.09
CA SER A 6 26.83 5.31 -38.93
C SER A 6 26.06 6.28 -39.83
N ALA A 7 26.46 7.55 -39.84
CA ALA A 7 25.91 8.58 -40.72
C ALA A 7 27.00 9.06 -41.66
N TYR A 8 26.67 9.19 -42.94
CA TYR A 8 27.59 9.71 -43.98
C TYR A 8 26.83 10.63 -44.95
N TYR A 9 27.55 11.55 -45.56
CA TYR A 9 27.00 12.37 -46.62
C TYR A 9 27.20 11.62 -47.95
N SER A 10 26.11 11.35 -48.66
CA SER A 10 26.15 10.59 -49.94
C SER A 10 26.78 11.35 -51.10
N ASP A 11 26.84 12.66 -51.01
CA ASP A 11 27.19 13.54 -52.15
C ASP A 11 28.65 14.01 -52.12
N VAL A 12 29.44 13.56 -51.17
CA VAL A 12 30.84 13.95 -51.00
C VAL A 12 31.73 12.72 -51.06
N ALA A 13 32.57 12.63 -52.11
CA ALA A 13 33.62 11.60 -52.19
C ALA A 13 34.58 11.79 -50.99
N ASN A 14 34.79 10.74 -50.19
CA ASN A 14 35.56 10.73 -48.93
C ASN A 14 34.89 11.45 -47.74
N ALA A 15 33.54 11.45 -47.68
CA ALA A 15 32.85 11.98 -46.52
C ALA A 15 33.26 11.27 -45.22
N ASN A 16 33.54 12.05 -44.18
CA ASN A 16 33.80 11.48 -42.85
C ASN A 16 32.56 10.76 -42.34
N VAL A 17 32.72 9.49 -42.01
CA VAL A 17 31.65 8.68 -41.41
C VAL A 17 31.61 8.98 -39.92
N ALA A 18 30.54 9.57 -39.45
CA ALA A 18 30.26 9.69 -38.03
C ALA A 18 29.66 8.39 -37.53
N THR A 19 30.28 7.76 -36.54
CA THR A 19 29.78 6.51 -35.94
C THR A 19 29.55 6.70 -34.46
N LYS A 20 28.43 6.15 -33.97
CA LYS A 20 28.11 6.05 -32.54
C LYS A 20 27.75 4.63 -32.19
N LYS A 21 28.37 4.09 -31.14
CA LYS A 21 28.06 2.77 -30.61
C LYS A 21 27.18 2.92 -29.36
N TYR A 22 26.16 2.09 -29.27
CA TYR A 22 25.29 1.94 -28.13
C TYR A 22 25.33 0.48 -27.67
N SER A 23 25.62 0.26 -26.38
CA SER A 23 25.57 -1.07 -25.79
C SER A 23 24.29 -1.20 -24.97
N ILE A 24 23.53 -2.24 -25.24
CA ILE A 24 22.36 -2.65 -24.47
C ILE A 24 22.74 -3.91 -23.70
N VAL A 25 22.60 -3.85 -22.38
CA VAL A 25 22.72 -5.01 -21.52
C VAL A 25 21.32 -5.61 -21.39
N VAL A 26 21.19 -6.90 -21.73
CA VAL A 26 19.97 -7.66 -21.48
C VAL A 26 20.16 -8.39 -20.17
N THR A 27 19.30 -8.09 -19.21
CA THR A 27 19.30 -8.69 -17.89
C THR A 27 18.39 -9.92 -17.86
N LYS A 28 18.62 -10.81 -16.92
CA LYS A 28 17.76 -11.97 -16.66
C LYS A 28 16.84 -11.63 -15.48
N PRO A 29 15.57 -12.09 -15.51
CA PRO A 29 14.71 -11.96 -14.35
C PRO A 29 15.28 -12.73 -13.16
N PRO A 30 15.01 -12.30 -11.92
CA PRO A 30 15.44 -13.01 -10.72
C PRO A 30 14.81 -14.42 -10.68
N VAL A 31 15.45 -15.31 -9.94
CA VAL A 31 14.97 -16.68 -9.71
C VAL A 31 14.36 -16.75 -8.32
N ALA A 32 13.09 -17.19 -8.23
CA ALA A 32 12.44 -17.41 -6.95
C ALA A 32 12.98 -18.70 -6.31
N GLY A 33 13.23 -18.59 -5.00
CA GLY A 33 13.43 -19.74 -4.13
C GLY A 33 12.12 -20.15 -3.44
N SER A 34 12.19 -20.44 -2.14
CA SER A 34 11.04 -20.76 -1.29
C SER A 34 10.69 -19.60 -0.35
N ILE A 35 9.48 -19.65 0.20
CA ILE A 35 9.03 -18.77 1.29
C ILE A 35 8.87 -19.62 2.53
N THR A 36 9.46 -19.18 3.65
CA THR A 36 9.23 -19.78 4.97
C THR A 36 8.55 -18.78 5.88
N ILE A 37 7.57 -19.25 6.67
CA ILE A 37 6.83 -18.43 7.61
C ILE A 37 6.87 -19.13 8.96
N ASN A 38 7.29 -18.43 10.00
CA ASN A 38 7.38 -18.97 11.36
C ASN A 38 6.81 -17.96 12.37
N PRO A 39 5.79 -18.34 13.16
CA PRO A 39 5.12 -19.64 13.18
C PRO A 39 4.26 -19.88 11.90
N GLU A 40 3.94 -21.15 11.62
CA GLU A 40 3.04 -21.52 10.50
C GLU A 40 1.58 -21.23 10.80
N SER A 41 1.24 -20.94 12.05
CA SER A 41 -0.07 -20.53 12.52
C SER A 41 0.02 -19.61 13.72
N GLY A 42 -0.95 -18.70 13.86
CA GLY A 42 -1.02 -17.76 14.98
C GLY A 42 -2.32 -16.96 14.99
N THR A 43 -2.38 -15.96 15.86
CA THR A 43 -3.54 -15.06 16.06
C THR A 43 -3.21 -13.68 15.51
N CYS A 44 -4.13 -13.08 14.78
CA CYS A 44 -3.95 -11.74 14.20
C CYS A 44 -3.66 -10.69 15.28
N LEU A 45 -2.81 -9.72 14.97
CA LEU A 45 -2.35 -8.61 15.84
C LEU A 45 -1.66 -9.06 17.16
N VAL A 46 -1.57 -10.35 17.46
CA VAL A 46 -0.95 -10.89 18.69
C VAL A 46 0.39 -11.53 18.37
N ASP A 47 0.38 -12.46 17.43
CA ASP A 47 1.60 -13.21 17.10
C ASP A 47 2.41 -12.49 16.02
N THR A 48 3.72 -12.44 16.22
CA THR A 48 4.68 -11.92 15.25
C THR A 48 5.15 -13.05 14.34
N PHE A 49 5.00 -12.86 13.04
CA PHE A 49 5.43 -13.80 12.03
C PHE A 49 6.76 -13.37 11.43
N ASN A 50 7.68 -14.32 11.34
CA ASN A 50 8.94 -14.18 10.62
C ASN A 50 8.74 -14.76 9.21
N ILE A 51 8.67 -13.88 8.21
CA ILE A 51 8.49 -14.24 6.81
C ILE A 51 9.83 -14.09 6.11
N THR A 52 10.36 -15.18 5.53
CA THR A 52 11.69 -15.21 4.93
C THR A 52 11.64 -15.71 3.49
N ALA A 53 12.27 -14.95 2.58
CA ALA A 53 12.57 -15.37 1.22
C ALA A 53 13.89 -16.17 1.22
N VAL A 54 13.82 -17.48 0.95
CA VAL A 54 14.95 -18.39 1.05
C VAL A 54 15.45 -18.76 -0.35
N SER A 55 16.76 -18.63 -0.59
CA SER A 55 17.42 -19.02 -1.86
C SER A 55 16.90 -18.28 -3.11
N TRP A 56 16.47 -17.04 -2.93
CA TRP A 56 16.18 -16.17 -4.08
C TRP A 56 17.48 -15.55 -4.60
N ALA A 57 17.63 -15.48 -5.91
CA ALA A 57 18.87 -14.99 -6.51
C ALA A 57 18.62 -14.15 -7.75
N ASP A 58 19.49 -13.16 -7.95
CA ASP A 58 19.67 -12.48 -9.24
C ASP A 58 20.73 -13.26 -10.05
N PRO A 59 20.38 -13.84 -11.21
CA PRO A 59 21.33 -14.58 -12.04
C PRO A 59 22.49 -13.72 -12.57
N ASP A 60 22.30 -12.40 -12.60
CA ASP A 60 23.34 -11.44 -13.03
C ASP A 60 24.20 -10.97 -11.83
N GLY A 61 24.01 -11.54 -10.64
CA GLY A 61 24.81 -11.31 -9.43
C GLY A 61 24.49 -10.00 -8.69
N GLY A 62 23.37 -9.35 -9.01
CA GLY A 62 22.89 -8.14 -8.34
C GLY A 62 22.21 -8.42 -7.00
N SER A 63 21.97 -7.34 -6.25
CA SER A 63 21.14 -7.40 -5.05
C SER A 63 19.65 -7.34 -5.40
N LEU A 64 18.82 -8.06 -4.64
CA LEU A 64 17.38 -8.03 -4.77
C LEU A 64 16.74 -7.06 -3.77
N GLN A 65 15.66 -6.42 -4.18
CA GLN A 65 14.75 -5.67 -3.32
C GLN A 65 13.47 -6.49 -3.13
N TYR A 66 13.04 -6.65 -1.90
CA TYR A 66 11.89 -7.48 -1.53
C TYR A 66 10.71 -6.62 -1.11
N ILE A 67 9.52 -7.03 -1.54
CA ILE A 67 8.24 -6.50 -1.09
C ILE A 67 7.43 -7.69 -0.60
N PHE A 68 7.01 -7.59 0.65
CA PHE A 68 6.16 -8.56 1.31
C PHE A 68 4.74 -8.03 1.30
N SER A 69 3.79 -8.85 0.90
CA SER A 69 2.38 -8.50 0.79
C SER A 69 1.51 -9.66 1.23
N TYR A 70 0.25 -9.39 1.50
CA TYR A 70 -0.76 -10.44 1.59
C TYR A 70 -1.86 -10.21 0.55
N ILE A 71 -2.60 -11.27 0.23
CA ILE A 71 -3.74 -11.21 -0.68
C ILE A 71 -5.00 -11.29 0.17
N ASP A 72 -5.86 -10.28 0.07
CA ASP A 72 -7.11 -10.19 0.80
C ASP A 72 -8.22 -11.08 0.17
N SER A 73 -9.40 -11.10 0.80
CA SER A 73 -10.56 -11.87 0.31
C SER A 73 -11.11 -11.40 -1.04
N LYS A 74 -10.73 -10.20 -1.50
CA LYS A 74 -11.12 -9.61 -2.78
C LYS A 74 -10.04 -9.79 -3.84
N SER A 75 -8.98 -10.55 -3.53
CA SER A 75 -7.78 -10.74 -4.36
C SER A 75 -6.94 -9.47 -4.53
N SER A 76 -7.13 -8.47 -3.67
CA SER A 76 -6.27 -7.29 -3.64
C SER A 76 -4.96 -7.61 -2.95
N VAL A 77 -3.86 -7.06 -3.47
CA VAL A 77 -2.52 -7.21 -2.88
C VAL A 77 -2.25 -6.03 -1.97
N ILE A 78 -2.03 -6.30 -0.69
CA ILE A 78 -1.78 -5.29 0.34
C ILE A 78 -0.39 -5.49 0.90
N ASP A 79 0.45 -4.45 0.81
CA ASP A 79 1.83 -4.51 1.27
C ASP A 79 1.91 -4.57 2.81
N LEU A 80 2.82 -5.40 3.31
CA LEU A 80 3.10 -5.58 4.75
C LEU A 80 4.20 -4.65 5.27
N GLY A 81 4.81 -3.88 4.38
CA GLY A 81 5.89 -2.95 4.70
C GLY A 81 6.45 -2.28 3.46
N VAL A 82 7.52 -1.52 3.63
CA VAL A 82 8.23 -0.88 2.54
C VAL A 82 9.13 -1.86 1.78
N SER A 83 9.50 -1.52 0.54
CA SER A 83 10.52 -2.27 -0.19
C SER A 83 11.85 -2.24 0.54
N GLN A 84 12.48 -3.40 0.71
CA GLN A 84 13.69 -3.55 1.51
C GLN A 84 14.68 -4.53 0.88
N SER A 85 15.98 -4.35 1.17
CA SER A 85 17.02 -5.30 0.76
C SER A 85 17.09 -6.55 1.64
N SER A 86 16.49 -6.50 2.85
CA SER A 86 16.37 -7.66 3.73
C SER A 86 15.40 -8.67 3.12
N ASN A 87 15.81 -9.93 3.09
CA ASN A 87 14.96 -11.05 2.70
C ASN A 87 14.07 -11.57 3.86
N ILE A 88 14.03 -10.85 4.98
CA ILE A 88 13.27 -11.21 6.19
C ILE A 88 12.39 -10.04 6.58
N LEU A 89 11.12 -10.34 6.88
CA LEU A 89 10.17 -9.41 7.48
C LEU A 89 9.60 -10.00 8.77
N LEU A 90 9.66 -9.22 9.85
CA LEU A 90 8.97 -9.49 11.12
C LEU A 90 7.75 -8.58 11.21
N THR A 91 6.55 -9.16 11.27
CA THR A 91 5.30 -8.40 11.30
C THR A 91 4.16 -9.17 11.94
N THR A 92 3.14 -8.47 12.42
CA THR A 92 1.82 -9.06 12.67
C THR A 92 1.08 -9.24 11.35
N LEU A 93 0.06 -10.10 11.33
CA LEU A 93 -0.75 -10.34 10.15
C LEU A 93 -2.25 -10.12 10.45
N PRO A 94 -3.07 -9.76 9.45
CA PRO A 94 -4.52 -9.77 9.60
C PRO A 94 -5.04 -11.20 9.68
N SER A 95 -6.26 -11.38 10.16
CA SER A 95 -6.89 -12.70 10.14
C SER A 95 -7.12 -13.20 8.71
N GLY A 96 -6.86 -14.48 8.51
CA GLY A 96 -7.16 -15.11 7.22
C GLY A 96 -8.65 -15.35 7.01
N THR A 97 -9.03 -15.64 5.76
CA THR A 97 -10.35 -16.10 5.36
C THR A 97 -10.41 -17.63 5.38
N ASN A 98 -11.57 -18.23 5.17
CA ASN A 98 -11.69 -19.69 4.98
C ASN A 98 -10.89 -20.54 6.00
N ASN A 99 -11.26 -20.50 7.26
CA ASN A 99 -10.58 -21.17 8.37
C ASN A 99 -9.21 -20.56 8.72
N GLY A 100 -9.06 -19.25 8.57
CA GLY A 100 -7.85 -18.54 8.93
C GLY A 100 -6.73 -18.58 7.90
N ARG A 101 -6.98 -19.05 6.67
CA ARG A 101 -5.97 -19.06 5.61
C ARG A 101 -5.71 -17.67 5.07
N LEU A 102 -4.45 -17.27 5.06
CA LEU A 102 -3.95 -16.04 4.50
C LEU A 102 -2.83 -16.36 3.50
N THR A 103 -2.92 -15.80 2.31
CA THR A 103 -1.88 -15.97 1.29
C THR A 103 -0.88 -14.83 1.40
N ILE A 104 0.36 -15.15 1.72
CA ILE A 104 1.49 -14.23 1.70
C ILE A 104 2.11 -14.28 0.31
N ARG A 105 2.47 -13.11 -0.20
CA ARG A 105 3.15 -12.92 -1.48
C ARG A 105 4.46 -12.20 -1.25
N ILE A 106 5.54 -12.69 -1.85
CA ILE A 106 6.81 -11.97 -1.93
C ILE A 106 7.07 -11.63 -3.40
N ARG A 107 7.43 -10.38 -3.66
CA ARG A 107 7.98 -9.91 -4.93
C ARG A 107 9.44 -9.54 -4.71
N ALA A 108 10.33 -10.14 -5.50
CA ALA A 108 11.73 -9.73 -5.55
C ALA A 108 12.02 -9.03 -6.87
N THR A 109 12.71 -7.90 -6.80
CA THR A 109 13.00 -7.02 -7.95
C THR A 109 14.50 -6.78 -8.04
N THR A 110 15.09 -6.85 -9.23
CA THR A 110 16.48 -6.46 -9.50
C THR A 110 16.62 -4.93 -9.56
N ILE A 111 17.84 -4.43 -9.57
CA ILE A 111 18.13 -3.00 -9.77
C ILE A 111 17.68 -2.47 -11.13
N TYR A 112 17.41 -3.36 -12.08
CA TYR A 112 16.95 -3.02 -13.45
C TYR A 112 15.43 -3.05 -13.61
N GLY A 113 14.69 -3.44 -12.55
CA GLY A 113 13.23 -3.48 -12.54
C GLY A 113 12.62 -4.83 -12.90
N ASP A 114 13.42 -5.82 -13.35
CA ASP A 114 12.94 -7.18 -13.55
C ASP A 114 12.52 -7.79 -12.22
N PHE A 115 11.41 -8.53 -12.20
CA PHE A 115 10.89 -9.07 -10.96
C PHE A 115 10.33 -10.49 -11.11
N ILE A 116 10.23 -11.16 -9.97
CA ILE A 116 9.52 -12.44 -9.83
C ILE A 116 8.67 -12.40 -8.56
N THR A 117 7.61 -13.20 -8.55
CA THR A 117 6.73 -13.34 -7.38
C THR A 117 6.55 -14.81 -7.01
N ALA A 118 6.41 -15.07 -5.70
CA ALA A 118 5.95 -16.35 -5.19
C ALA A 118 4.96 -16.13 -4.04
N THR A 119 4.17 -17.17 -3.75
CA THR A 119 3.15 -17.13 -2.69
C THR A 119 3.28 -18.33 -1.77
N GLN A 120 2.88 -18.15 -0.49
CA GLN A 120 2.82 -19.18 0.53
C GLN A 120 1.61 -18.92 1.42
N GLU A 121 0.89 -19.97 1.81
CA GLU A 121 -0.20 -19.86 2.77
C GLU A 121 0.31 -19.96 4.21
N VAL A 122 -0.38 -19.22 5.11
CA VAL A 122 -0.21 -19.24 6.55
C VAL A 122 -1.58 -19.25 7.21
N THR A 123 -1.71 -19.84 8.39
CA THR A 123 -2.97 -19.84 9.14
C THR A 123 -2.95 -18.75 10.20
N VAL A 124 -3.86 -17.77 10.09
CA VAL A 124 -3.98 -16.66 11.04
C VAL A 124 -5.42 -16.61 11.59
N ALA A 125 -5.56 -17.00 12.85
CA ALA A 125 -6.87 -16.98 13.52
C ALA A 125 -7.31 -15.53 13.82
N SER A 126 -8.62 -15.31 13.81
CA SER A 126 -9.22 -14.04 14.24
C SER A 126 -9.10 -13.86 15.76
N LEU A 127 -9.03 -12.61 16.21
CA LEU A 127 -9.28 -12.28 17.61
C LEU A 127 -10.72 -12.65 18.00
N PRO A 128 -10.96 -13.01 19.27
CA PRO A 128 -12.31 -13.07 19.82
C PRO A 128 -13.04 -11.74 19.61
N ASP A 129 -14.34 -11.80 19.30
CA ASP A 129 -15.14 -10.62 18.91
C ASP A 129 -15.07 -9.45 19.94
N ASN A 130 -15.06 -9.80 21.23
CA ASN A 130 -14.93 -8.84 22.34
C ASN A 130 -13.53 -8.23 22.50
N GLN A 131 -12.52 -8.73 21.81
CA GLN A 131 -11.13 -8.24 21.86
C GLN A 131 -10.70 -7.47 20.61
N ILE A 132 -11.50 -7.48 19.54
CA ILE A 132 -11.12 -6.84 18.27
C ILE A 132 -10.88 -5.35 18.46
N ILE A 133 -11.84 -4.62 19.04
CA ILE A 133 -11.71 -3.15 19.19
C ILE A 133 -10.53 -2.81 20.10
N SER A 134 -10.35 -3.50 21.21
CA SER A 134 -9.21 -3.24 22.12
C SER A 134 -7.87 -3.59 21.50
N GLY A 135 -7.77 -4.70 20.77
CA GLY A 135 -6.56 -5.12 20.08
C GLY A 135 -6.15 -4.15 18.98
N VAL A 136 -7.12 -3.74 18.14
CA VAL A 136 -6.89 -2.73 17.10
C VAL A 136 -6.51 -1.38 17.71
N THR A 137 -7.16 -0.98 18.80
CA THR A 137 -6.83 0.27 19.53
C THR A 137 -5.41 0.25 20.04
N ALA A 138 -4.98 -0.85 20.66
CA ALA A 138 -3.63 -1.00 21.16
C ALA A 138 -2.60 -0.91 20.01
N GLU A 139 -2.83 -1.61 18.90
CA GLU A 139 -1.95 -1.59 17.74
C GLU A 139 -1.83 -0.17 17.16
N LEU A 140 -2.97 0.49 16.83
CA LEU A 140 -2.94 1.84 16.24
C LEU A 140 -2.37 2.91 17.17
N ASN A 141 -2.51 2.77 18.49
CA ASN A 141 -1.91 3.69 19.46
C ASN A 141 -0.39 3.53 19.54
N ASN A 142 0.11 2.30 19.42
CA ASN A 142 1.54 1.99 19.46
C ASN A 142 2.27 2.34 18.16
N LEU A 143 1.55 2.50 17.04
CA LEU A 143 2.16 2.91 15.78
C LEU A 143 2.59 4.38 15.84
N SER A 144 3.86 4.63 15.50
CA SER A 144 4.35 5.98 15.25
C SER A 144 4.04 6.37 13.80
N ASP A 145 3.54 7.59 13.58
CA ASP A 145 3.38 8.16 12.23
C ASP A 145 4.75 8.51 11.58
N GLU A 146 5.87 8.30 12.29
CA GLU A 146 7.24 8.36 11.78
C GLU A 146 7.77 7.00 11.27
N ASP A 147 7.08 5.90 11.60
CA ASP A 147 7.46 4.56 11.15
C ASP A 147 7.29 4.46 9.62
N PRO A 148 8.34 4.12 8.86
CA PRO A 148 8.22 3.90 7.41
C PRO A 148 7.16 2.86 7.04
N ALA A 149 6.88 1.89 7.91
CA ALA A 149 5.87 0.86 7.73
C ALA A 149 4.49 1.25 8.30
N TYR A 150 4.28 2.52 8.72
CA TYR A 150 3.04 2.98 9.34
C TYR A 150 1.80 2.59 8.52
N PHE A 151 1.76 2.90 7.24
CA PHE A 151 0.59 2.63 6.40
C PHE A 151 0.27 1.14 6.28
N ALA A 152 1.28 0.29 6.17
CA ALA A 152 1.11 -1.16 6.11
C ALA A 152 0.54 -1.70 7.44
N LYS A 153 1.10 -1.32 8.57
CA LYS A 153 0.64 -1.75 9.90
C LYS A 153 -0.76 -1.22 10.21
N ALA A 154 -1.04 0.05 9.87
CA ALA A 154 -2.38 0.63 10.02
C ALA A 154 -3.41 -0.12 9.15
N SER A 155 -3.07 -0.48 7.93
CA SER A 155 -3.93 -1.28 7.04
C SER A 155 -4.22 -2.66 7.63
N ILE A 156 -3.24 -3.33 8.23
CA ILE A 156 -3.45 -4.62 8.93
C ILE A 156 -4.47 -4.45 10.05
N ALA A 157 -4.27 -3.48 10.94
CA ALA A 157 -5.16 -3.22 12.07
C ALA A 157 -6.59 -2.88 11.61
N LEU A 158 -6.74 -2.04 10.59
CA LEU A 158 -8.03 -1.66 10.02
C LEU A 158 -8.72 -2.85 9.31
N THR A 159 -7.98 -3.73 8.66
CA THR A 159 -8.52 -4.96 8.06
C THR A 159 -9.11 -5.87 9.14
N VAL A 160 -8.45 -6.00 10.31
CA VAL A 160 -8.99 -6.76 11.44
C VAL A 160 -10.25 -6.09 11.99
N LEU A 161 -10.29 -4.76 12.09
CA LEU A 161 -11.48 -4.03 12.53
C LEU A 161 -12.69 -4.26 11.61
N GLN A 162 -12.48 -4.39 10.29
CA GLN A 162 -13.57 -4.64 9.33
C GLN A 162 -14.38 -5.90 9.67
N ASN A 163 -13.77 -6.93 10.22
CA ASN A 163 -14.48 -8.14 10.65
C ASN A 163 -15.53 -7.83 11.72
N LYS A 164 -15.23 -6.91 12.64
CA LYS A 164 -16.17 -6.44 13.66
C LYS A 164 -17.26 -5.53 13.07
N LEU A 165 -16.90 -4.68 12.10
CA LEU A 165 -17.81 -3.71 11.50
C LEU A 165 -18.87 -4.36 10.58
N SER A 166 -18.65 -5.58 10.14
CA SER A 166 -19.64 -6.35 9.36
C SER A 166 -20.84 -6.82 10.19
N GLY A 167 -20.70 -6.82 11.53
CA GLY A 167 -21.73 -7.20 12.48
C GLY A 167 -22.42 -5.99 13.14
N PRO A 168 -23.42 -6.24 14.00
CA PRO A 168 -24.07 -5.19 14.77
C PRO A 168 -23.11 -4.64 15.84
N LEU A 169 -23.08 -3.32 15.99
CA LEU A 169 -22.34 -2.62 17.04
C LEU A 169 -23.31 -2.06 18.08
N SER A 170 -22.96 -2.18 19.35
CA SER A 170 -23.61 -1.42 20.40
C SER A 170 -23.31 0.08 20.26
N PRO A 171 -24.12 0.99 20.81
CA PRO A 171 -23.86 2.44 20.76
C PRO A 171 -22.47 2.82 21.30
N THR A 172 -22.02 2.16 22.36
CA THR A 172 -20.68 2.38 22.94
C THR A 172 -19.57 1.94 22.00
N GLU A 173 -19.68 0.74 21.40
CA GLU A 173 -18.72 0.24 20.43
C GLU A 173 -18.67 1.15 19.20
N LYS A 174 -19.82 1.62 18.71
CA LYS A 174 -19.87 2.56 17.59
C LYS A 174 -19.07 3.83 17.87
N THR A 175 -19.24 4.44 19.06
CA THR A 175 -18.51 5.63 19.46
C THR A 175 -17.00 5.38 19.58
N GLN A 176 -16.60 4.24 20.16
CA GLN A 176 -15.20 3.84 20.25
C GLN A 176 -14.57 3.66 18.87
N VAL A 177 -15.27 2.97 17.96
CA VAL A 177 -14.80 2.79 16.59
C VAL A 177 -14.68 4.11 15.84
N GLN A 178 -15.65 5.01 15.96
CA GLN A 178 -15.58 6.33 15.33
C GLN A 178 -14.36 7.13 15.80
N SER A 179 -14.10 7.15 17.11
CA SER A 179 -12.91 7.83 17.66
C SER A 179 -11.61 7.20 17.17
N LEU A 180 -11.58 5.86 17.09
CA LEU A 180 -10.42 5.12 16.62
C LEU A 180 -10.12 5.38 15.13
N LEU A 181 -11.16 5.35 14.29
CA LEU A 181 -11.03 5.64 12.87
C LEU A 181 -10.57 7.08 12.62
N LEU A 182 -11.14 8.04 13.36
CA LEU A 182 -10.74 9.45 13.28
C LEU A 182 -9.26 9.62 13.63
N ALA A 183 -8.82 9.07 14.77
CA ALA A 183 -7.42 9.12 15.18
C ALA A 183 -6.47 8.46 14.16
N SER A 184 -6.91 7.37 13.54
CA SER A 184 -6.14 6.69 12.48
C SER A 184 -6.01 7.56 11.24
N ILE A 185 -7.09 8.21 10.78
CA ILE A 185 -7.07 9.11 9.61
C ILE A 185 -6.21 10.35 9.88
N GLU A 186 -6.28 10.93 11.07
CA GLU A 186 -5.44 12.06 11.45
C GLU A 186 -3.94 11.68 11.46
N LYS A 187 -3.59 10.51 12.01
CA LYS A 187 -2.21 9.98 11.93
C LYS A 187 -1.79 9.77 10.49
N THR A 188 -2.67 9.19 9.66
CA THR A 188 -2.43 8.99 8.22
C THR A 188 -2.18 10.33 7.52
N ALA A 189 -2.94 11.37 7.83
CA ALA A 189 -2.74 12.71 7.29
C ALA A 189 -1.38 13.31 7.68
N ARG A 190 -0.94 13.12 8.95
CA ARG A 190 0.39 13.57 9.38
C ARG A 190 1.53 12.80 8.73
N ALA A 191 1.40 11.48 8.61
CA ALA A 191 2.38 10.65 7.91
C ALA A 191 2.50 11.04 6.44
N LEU A 192 1.36 11.36 5.78
CA LEU A 192 1.31 11.85 4.42
C LEU A 192 2.01 13.22 4.26
N ASP A 193 1.75 14.16 5.18
CA ASP A 193 2.42 15.46 5.19
C ASP A 193 3.95 15.30 5.27
N ARG A 194 4.46 14.37 6.07
CA ARG A 194 5.90 14.09 6.17
C ARG A 194 6.46 13.45 4.90
N LEU A 195 5.71 12.53 4.29
CA LEU A 195 6.11 11.88 3.04
C LEU A 195 6.38 12.92 1.95
N PHE A 196 5.52 13.93 1.83
CA PHE A 196 5.63 14.96 0.79
C PHE A 196 6.47 16.18 1.21
N SER A 197 6.54 16.53 2.51
CA SER A 197 7.34 17.65 3.01
C SER A 197 8.83 17.37 3.01
N GLY A 198 9.24 16.11 3.07
CA GLY A 198 10.65 15.69 3.16
C GLY A 198 11.51 15.97 1.93
N GLY A 199 11.00 16.67 0.92
CA GLY A 199 11.77 17.10 -0.26
C GLY A 199 12.42 15.94 -1.02
N ARG A 200 11.90 14.72 -0.92
CA ARG A 200 12.35 13.58 -1.73
C ARG A 200 12.04 13.88 -3.20
N ALA A 201 12.96 14.60 -3.85
CA ALA A 201 12.90 14.73 -5.29
C ALA A 201 12.91 13.33 -5.90
N ILE A 202 11.88 13.01 -6.69
CA ILE A 202 11.87 11.80 -7.50
C ILE A 202 13.01 11.92 -8.50
N ARG A 203 14.15 11.32 -8.17
CA ARG A 203 15.37 11.39 -9.00
C ARG A 203 15.53 10.21 -9.93
N ASN A 204 14.74 9.14 -9.74
CA ASN A 204 14.81 7.93 -10.55
C ASN A 204 13.48 7.14 -10.50
N THR A 205 13.34 6.15 -11.38
CA THR A 205 12.15 5.28 -11.48
C THR A 205 11.86 4.51 -10.17
N ALA A 206 12.89 4.09 -9.44
CA ALA A 206 12.72 3.36 -8.18
C ALA A 206 12.12 4.25 -7.08
N SER A 207 12.45 5.56 -7.04
CA SER A 207 11.82 6.49 -6.10
C SER A 207 10.37 6.81 -6.48
N LEU A 208 10.03 6.78 -7.77
CA LEU A 208 8.66 6.94 -8.26
C LEU A 208 7.79 5.76 -7.84
N GLU A 209 8.24 4.52 -8.08
CA GLU A 209 7.51 3.31 -7.67
C GLU A 209 7.27 3.26 -6.15
N SER A 210 8.27 3.64 -5.34
CA SER A 210 8.12 3.73 -3.88
C SER A 210 7.02 4.71 -3.52
N THR A 211 7.01 5.92 -4.11
CA THR A 211 6.01 6.95 -3.81
C THR A 211 4.61 6.56 -4.29
N GLN A 212 4.50 5.87 -5.43
CA GLN A 212 3.22 5.32 -5.91
C GLN A 212 2.64 4.29 -4.92
N ARG A 213 3.48 3.41 -4.38
CA ARG A 213 3.06 2.42 -3.36
C ARG A 213 2.64 3.09 -2.06
N ASP A 214 3.40 4.09 -1.60
CA ASP A 214 3.05 4.84 -0.41
C ASP A 214 1.69 5.53 -0.59
N ALA A 215 1.43 6.15 -1.75
CA ALA A 215 0.15 6.76 -2.08
C ALA A 215 -0.99 5.74 -2.12
N LEU A 216 -0.76 4.57 -2.71
CA LEU A 216 -1.73 3.47 -2.73
C LEU A 216 -2.00 2.93 -1.32
N SER A 217 -0.97 2.77 -0.50
CA SER A 217 -1.10 2.34 0.90
C SER A 217 -1.90 3.32 1.74
N VAL A 218 -1.70 4.64 1.54
CA VAL A 218 -2.53 5.70 2.16
C VAL A 218 -3.98 5.53 1.73
N SER A 219 -4.23 5.42 0.42
CA SER A 219 -5.58 5.32 -0.13
C SER A 219 -6.29 4.06 0.36
N ASN A 220 -5.59 2.93 0.45
CA ASN A 220 -6.11 1.68 1.01
C ASN A 220 -6.45 1.83 2.49
N SER A 221 -5.61 2.50 3.30
CA SER A 221 -5.91 2.77 4.70
C SER A 221 -7.17 3.62 4.87
N LEU A 222 -7.34 4.67 4.04
CA LEU A 222 -8.55 5.49 4.04
C LEU A 222 -9.78 4.71 3.57
N LEU A 223 -9.63 3.87 2.54
CA LEU A 223 -10.70 3.00 2.05
C LEU A 223 -11.18 2.03 3.13
N LEU A 224 -10.24 1.40 3.84
CA LEU A 224 -10.55 0.51 4.97
C LEU A 224 -11.28 1.25 6.10
N ALA A 225 -10.84 2.47 6.43
CA ALA A 225 -11.45 3.29 7.46
C ALA A 225 -12.87 3.77 7.10
N THR A 226 -13.22 3.83 5.82
CA THR A 226 -14.53 4.32 5.33
C THR A 226 -15.43 3.23 4.77
N ALA A 227 -15.02 1.96 4.84
CA ALA A 227 -15.72 0.84 4.22
C ALA A 227 -17.16 0.60 4.75
N TYR A 228 -17.51 1.16 5.91
CA TYR A 228 -18.79 0.97 6.56
C TYR A 228 -19.50 2.32 6.78
N PRO A 229 -20.38 2.74 5.85
CA PRO A 229 -21.05 4.05 5.89
C PRO A 229 -21.83 4.34 7.17
N ASN A 230 -22.42 3.32 7.79
CA ASN A 230 -23.20 3.43 9.03
C ASN A 230 -22.36 3.77 10.29
N VAL A 231 -21.05 3.69 10.20
CA VAL A 231 -20.12 4.06 11.27
C VAL A 231 -19.53 5.45 11.07
N LEU A 232 -19.60 6.01 9.84
CA LEU A 232 -19.03 7.31 9.54
C LEU A 232 -19.73 8.43 10.32
N SER A 233 -18.94 9.40 10.83
CA SER A 233 -19.40 10.67 11.37
C SER A 233 -19.07 11.80 10.41
N THR A 234 -19.73 12.95 10.55
CA THR A 234 -19.43 14.14 9.74
C THR A 234 -17.97 14.55 9.85
N GLU A 235 -17.41 14.49 11.05
CA GLU A 235 -16.00 14.82 11.31
C GLU A 235 -15.05 13.85 10.59
N LEU A 236 -15.33 12.54 10.67
CA LEU A 236 -14.54 11.51 10.01
C LEU A 236 -14.56 11.69 8.48
N ILE A 237 -15.72 11.98 7.89
CA ILE A 237 -15.86 12.27 6.47
C ILE A 237 -15.04 13.51 6.08
N THR A 238 -15.19 14.61 6.83
CA THR A 238 -14.48 15.86 6.55
C THR A 238 -12.96 15.70 6.64
N THR A 239 -12.48 14.99 7.65
CA THR A 239 -11.04 14.71 7.83
C THR A 239 -10.51 13.82 6.71
N THR A 240 -11.29 12.82 6.29
CA THR A 240 -10.93 11.96 5.15
C THR A 240 -10.84 12.76 3.85
N VAL A 241 -11.84 13.60 3.54
CA VAL A 241 -11.83 14.47 2.36
C VAL A 241 -10.60 15.38 2.36
N SER A 242 -10.30 16.02 3.49
CA SER A 242 -9.09 16.85 3.63
C SER A 242 -7.80 16.06 3.39
N THR A 243 -7.74 14.81 3.84
CA THR A 243 -6.57 13.94 3.62
C THR A 243 -6.43 13.55 2.15
N ILE A 244 -7.54 13.27 1.47
CA ILE A 244 -7.55 13.00 0.01
C ILE A 244 -7.08 14.26 -0.75
N GLN A 245 -7.55 15.45 -0.38
CA GLN A 245 -7.09 16.70 -1.00
C GLN A 245 -5.57 16.89 -0.88
N LYS A 246 -4.99 16.57 0.27
CA LYS A 246 -3.54 16.60 0.44
C LYS A 246 -2.82 15.64 -0.52
N LEU A 247 -3.37 14.44 -0.74
CA LEU A 247 -2.83 13.47 -1.67
C LEU A 247 -2.85 14.01 -3.11
N PHE A 248 -3.97 14.63 -3.54
CA PHE A 248 -4.10 15.23 -4.88
C PHE A 248 -3.22 16.47 -5.08
N ASN A 249 -3.04 17.27 -4.06
CA ASN A 249 -2.22 18.49 -4.12
C ASN A 249 -0.72 18.22 -3.97
N ALA A 250 -0.31 16.97 -3.78
CA ALA A 250 1.11 16.62 -3.72
C ALA A 250 1.83 16.99 -5.03
N PRO A 251 3.05 17.56 -4.97
CA PRO A 251 3.79 18.03 -6.16
C PRO A 251 4.06 16.97 -7.22
N ILE A 252 3.79 15.73 -6.92
CA ILE A 252 4.12 14.53 -7.68
C ILE A 252 2.86 13.91 -8.32
N SER A 253 1.72 14.54 -8.13
CA SER A 253 0.41 13.96 -8.42
C SER A 253 0.29 13.35 -9.83
N ALA A 254 0.69 14.06 -10.88
CA ALA A 254 0.50 13.62 -12.26
C ALA A 254 1.29 12.36 -12.65
N GLN A 255 2.32 11.98 -11.90
CA GLN A 255 3.17 10.80 -12.18
C GLN A 255 2.87 9.60 -11.28
N ILE A 256 2.10 9.83 -10.19
CA ILE A 256 1.79 8.80 -9.20
C ILE A 256 0.53 8.02 -9.56
N TYR A 257 -0.37 8.60 -10.36
CA TYR A 257 -1.69 8.03 -10.63
C TYR A 257 -1.62 6.89 -11.64
N GLY A 258 -1.60 5.64 -11.15
CA GLY A 258 -1.94 4.45 -11.91
C GLY A 258 -3.42 4.10 -11.78
N ASP A 259 -3.91 3.23 -12.65
CA ASP A 259 -5.33 2.79 -12.67
C ASP A 259 -5.81 2.25 -11.32
N GLU A 260 -4.97 1.55 -10.57
CA GLU A 260 -5.28 0.98 -9.27
C GLU A 260 -5.56 2.06 -8.22
N LEU A 261 -4.75 3.13 -8.19
CA LEU A 261 -4.97 4.26 -7.29
C LEU A 261 -6.28 4.99 -7.61
N PHE A 262 -6.57 5.21 -8.90
CA PHE A 262 -7.83 5.82 -9.32
C PHE A 262 -9.05 4.98 -8.92
N GLN A 263 -9.00 3.66 -9.10
CA GLN A 263 -10.08 2.76 -8.68
C GLN A 263 -10.29 2.79 -7.16
N THR A 264 -9.20 2.80 -6.40
CA THR A 264 -9.25 2.89 -4.95
C THR A 264 -9.87 4.21 -4.49
N LEU A 265 -9.48 5.34 -5.09
CA LEU A 265 -10.03 6.66 -4.78
C LEU A 265 -11.49 6.79 -5.19
N ALA A 266 -11.89 6.23 -6.34
CA ALA A 266 -13.30 6.21 -6.75
C ALA A 266 -14.16 5.45 -5.74
N THR A 267 -13.73 4.26 -5.32
CA THR A 267 -14.44 3.47 -4.29
C THR A 267 -14.50 4.21 -2.94
N LEU A 268 -13.43 4.91 -2.58
CA LEU A 268 -13.38 5.73 -1.37
C LEU A 268 -14.40 6.88 -1.42
N ILE A 269 -14.52 7.57 -2.55
CA ILE A 269 -15.51 8.63 -2.76
C ILE A 269 -16.93 8.07 -2.65
N ASP A 270 -17.21 6.92 -3.26
CA ASP A 270 -18.51 6.24 -3.15
C ASP A 270 -18.87 5.90 -1.70
N ASN A 271 -17.92 5.38 -0.92
CA ASN A 271 -18.12 5.10 0.51
C ASN A 271 -18.44 6.37 1.30
N LEU A 272 -17.74 7.47 1.03
CA LEU A 272 -18.01 8.75 1.67
C LEU A 272 -19.38 9.30 1.31
N GLN A 273 -19.79 9.16 0.05
CA GLN A 273 -21.13 9.55 -0.42
C GLN A 273 -22.23 8.77 0.29
N LEU A 274 -22.08 7.46 0.40
CA LEU A 274 -23.02 6.61 1.14
C LEU A 274 -23.08 6.99 2.64
N GLY A 275 -21.94 7.29 3.25
CA GLY A 275 -21.87 7.79 4.62
C GLY A 275 -22.62 9.11 4.81
N TYR A 276 -22.47 10.04 3.89
CA TYR A 276 -23.21 11.31 3.91
C TYR A 276 -24.72 11.13 3.77
N GLN A 277 -25.15 10.25 2.87
CA GLN A 277 -26.57 9.89 2.72
C GLN A 277 -27.13 9.30 4.02
N ALA A 278 -26.36 8.42 4.66
CA ALA A 278 -26.74 7.83 5.95
C ALA A 278 -26.85 8.84 7.10
N LEU A 279 -26.15 10.00 6.99
CA LEU A 279 -26.20 11.10 7.98
C LEU A 279 -27.27 12.14 7.66
N ASP A 280 -28.06 11.96 6.61
CA ASP A 280 -29.14 12.90 6.19
C ASP A 280 -28.65 14.33 5.87
N SER A 281 -27.39 14.50 5.45
CA SER A 281 -26.74 15.80 5.22
C SER A 281 -26.37 16.04 3.74
N ALA A 282 -27.20 15.58 2.81
CA ALA A 282 -26.93 15.60 1.36
C ALA A 282 -26.55 16.97 0.76
N ALA A 283 -26.98 18.09 1.35
CA ALA A 283 -26.77 19.44 0.79
C ALA A 283 -25.31 19.93 0.87
N ARG A 284 -24.49 19.43 1.81
CA ARG A 284 -23.10 19.88 2.00
C ARG A 284 -22.08 19.04 1.23
N PHE A 285 -22.44 17.84 0.83
CA PHE A 285 -21.53 16.92 0.16
C PHE A 285 -21.19 17.36 -1.28
N GLY A 286 -22.17 17.81 -2.05
CA GLY A 286 -21.99 18.27 -3.41
C GLY A 286 -20.95 19.38 -3.57
N THR A 287 -20.90 20.31 -2.61
CA THR A 287 -19.94 21.42 -2.61
C THR A 287 -18.51 20.92 -2.33
N ASN A 288 -18.34 19.98 -1.42
CA ASN A 288 -17.02 19.46 -1.08
C ASN A 288 -16.40 18.55 -2.15
N ILE A 289 -17.23 17.73 -2.82
CA ILE A 289 -16.77 16.90 -3.95
C ILE A 289 -16.45 17.75 -5.19
N GLN A 290 -17.24 18.78 -5.49
CA GLN A 290 -16.90 19.70 -6.57
C GLN A 290 -15.54 20.39 -6.33
N THR A 291 -15.22 20.73 -5.09
CA THR A 291 -13.91 21.31 -4.74
C THR A 291 -12.76 20.30 -4.87
N LEU A 292 -13.04 19.00 -4.80
CA LEU A 292 -12.05 17.95 -5.03
C LEU A 292 -11.76 17.70 -6.52
N LEU A 293 -12.73 17.98 -7.38
CA LEU A 293 -12.66 17.69 -8.82
C LEU A 293 -12.28 18.92 -9.67
N THR A 294 -12.24 20.11 -9.06
CA THR A 294 -11.74 21.35 -9.65
C THR A 294 -10.32 21.66 -9.22
#